data_b5d3a3b768e644d2a8f13b69acb007fd
#
_entry.id   b5d3a3b768e644d2a8f13b69acb007fd
#
_cell.length_a   1.000
_cell.length_b   1.000
_cell.length_c   1.000
_cell.angle_alpha   90.00
_cell.angle_beta   90.00
_cell.angle_gamma   90.00
#
_symmetry.space_group_name_H-M   'P 1'
#
loop_
_entity.id
_entity.type
_entity.pdbx_description
1 polymer ?
#
loop_
_entity_poly.entity_id
_entity_poly.type
_entity_poly.pdbx_seq_one_letter_code
_entity_poly.pdbx_strand_id
1 'polypeptide(L)'
;YCTLYGDMAGGCTPLGDVYKMDVYGLAEVFNRRAIECGQEPPVNDSTMTKPPSAELAPDQRDDDTLPPYDVLDEILGFHIEEGLGAKAIAERGYEYALVVSVLQRLEANEHKRWQMAPAPRVSSRAFGQGWRHPLASRHDWRR
;
A
#
# COMPACT_ATOMS: atom_id res chain seq x y z
N TYR A 1 -3.07 2.15 8.52
CA TYR A 1 -4.28 2.29 9.37
C TYR A 1 -4.86 0.96 9.87
N CYS A 2 -4.42 -0.20 9.37
CA CYS A 2 -4.93 -1.49 9.82
C CYS A 2 -4.67 -1.72 11.32
N THR A 3 -5.57 -2.47 11.95
CA THR A 3 -5.51 -2.81 13.37
C THR A 3 -5.06 -4.27 13.58
N LEU A 4 -4.41 -4.57 14.72
CA LEU A 4 -3.76 -5.85 14.96
C LEU A 4 -4.71 -7.06 15.03
N TYR A 5 -5.93 -6.85 15.48
CA TYR A 5 -6.92 -7.92 15.71
C TYR A 5 -8.19 -7.76 14.90
N GLY A 6 -8.23 -6.77 13.99
CA GLY A 6 -9.35 -6.50 13.09
C GLY A 6 -9.06 -7.04 11.69
N ASP A 7 -8.83 -6.11 10.78
CA ASP A 7 -8.56 -6.32 9.36
C ASP A 7 -7.26 -7.09 9.05
N MET A 8 -6.36 -7.26 10.03
CA MET A 8 -5.17 -8.11 9.92
C MET A 8 -5.42 -9.57 10.31
N ALA A 9 -6.60 -9.90 10.85
CA ALA A 9 -6.96 -11.26 11.24
C ALA A 9 -7.45 -12.05 10.03
N GLY A 10 -7.00 -13.31 9.91
CA GLY A 10 -7.45 -14.19 8.84
C GLY A 10 -6.38 -15.18 8.38
N GLY A 11 -6.77 -16.13 7.53
CA GLY A 11 -5.89 -17.17 6.99
C GLY A 11 -5.20 -16.81 5.67
N CYS A 12 -5.68 -15.77 4.97
CA CYS A 12 -5.14 -15.32 3.70
C CYS A 12 -5.48 -13.85 3.45
N THR A 13 -4.52 -13.11 2.88
CA THR A 13 -4.70 -11.72 2.45
C THR A 13 -4.52 -11.63 0.92
N PRO A 14 -5.56 -11.84 0.11
CA PRO A 14 -5.43 -11.95 -1.34
C PRO A 14 -4.80 -10.73 -2.02
N LEU A 15 -5.04 -9.53 -1.50
CA LEU A 15 -4.52 -8.25 -2.02
C LEU A 15 -3.31 -7.73 -1.24
N GLY A 16 -2.74 -8.52 -0.32
CA GLY A 16 -1.68 -8.06 0.57
C GLY A 16 -0.35 -7.70 -0.10
N ASP A 17 -0.16 -8.09 -1.36
CA ASP A 17 1.02 -7.78 -2.17
C ASP A 17 0.66 -6.93 -3.41
N VAL A 18 -0.47 -6.22 -3.37
CA VAL A 18 -0.96 -5.39 -4.48
C VAL A 18 -0.98 -3.93 -4.02
N TYR A 19 -0.36 -3.04 -4.80
CA TYR A 19 -0.38 -1.60 -4.52
C TYR A 19 -1.78 -1.01 -4.68
N LYS A 20 -2.04 0.12 -4.03
CA LYS A 20 -3.38 0.72 -3.99
C LYS A 20 -3.91 1.09 -5.37
N MET A 21 -3.05 1.65 -6.22
CA MET A 21 -3.45 1.99 -7.59
C MET A 21 -3.72 0.75 -8.44
N ASP A 22 -2.97 -0.33 -8.23
CA ASP A 22 -3.21 -1.62 -8.90
C ASP A 22 -4.53 -2.26 -8.46
N VAL A 23 -4.96 -2.07 -7.21
CA VAL A 23 -6.28 -2.54 -6.75
C VAL A 23 -7.40 -1.86 -7.52
N TYR A 24 -7.30 -0.55 -7.80
CA TYR A 24 -8.26 0.13 -8.67
C TYR A 24 -8.22 -0.42 -10.10
N GLY A 25 -7.04 -0.62 -10.66
CA GLY A 25 -6.89 -1.25 -11.98
C GLY A 25 -7.49 -2.66 -12.06
N LEU A 26 -7.32 -3.46 -11.02
CA LEU A 26 -7.97 -4.77 -10.91
C LEU A 26 -9.50 -4.65 -10.89
N ALA A 27 -10.05 -3.73 -10.12
CA ALA A 27 -11.49 -3.50 -10.06
C ALA A 27 -12.07 -3.10 -11.43
N GLU A 28 -11.37 -2.25 -12.17
CA GLU A 28 -11.74 -1.89 -13.56
C GLU A 28 -11.74 -3.12 -14.49
N VAL A 29 -10.73 -3.99 -14.39
CA VAL A 29 -10.64 -5.22 -15.17
C VAL A 29 -11.80 -6.16 -14.85
N PHE A 30 -12.14 -6.32 -13.55
CA PHE A 30 -13.27 -7.15 -13.15
C PHE A 30 -14.61 -6.60 -13.65
N ASN A 31 -14.84 -5.29 -13.52
CA ASN A 31 -16.04 -4.63 -14.02
C ASN A 31 -16.17 -4.80 -15.54
N ARG A 32 -15.12 -4.55 -16.29
CA ARG A 32 -15.10 -4.72 -17.74
C ARG A 32 -15.43 -6.16 -18.15
N ARG A 33 -14.81 -7.16 -17.52
CA ARG A 33 -15.07 -8.58 -17.81
C ARG A 33 -16.50 -8.98 -17.49
N ALA A 34 -17.08 -8.48 -16.40
CA ALA A 34 -18.47 -8.73 -16.06
C ALA A 34 -19.41 -8.21 -17.16
N ILE A 35 -19.21 -6.97 -17.60
CA ILE A 35 -19.98 -6.34 -18.68
C ILE A 35 -19.85 -7.14 -19.98
N GLU A 36 -18.65 -7.56 -20.38
CA GLU A 36 -18.40 -8.40 -21.56
C GLU A 36 -19.13 -9.74 -21.48
N CYS A 37 -19.37 -10.26 -20.27
CA CYS A 37 -20.14 -11.49 -20.02
C CYS A 37 -21.64 -11.23 -19.81
N GLY A 38 -22.12 -10.00 -19.98
CA GLY A 38 -23.54 -9.64 -19.77
C GLY A 38 -23.96 -9.65 -18.29
N GLN A 39 -23.01 -9.46 -17.38
CA GLN A 39 -23.22 -9.41 -15.93
C GLN A 39 -23.11 -7.98 -15.41
N GLU A 40 -23.70 -7.72 -14.25
CA GLU A 40 -23.54 -6.45 -13.54
C GLU A 40 -22.10 -6.30 -13.02
N PRO A 41 -21.53 -5.08 -13.06
CA PRO A 41 -20.21 -4.81 -12.49
C PRO A 41 -20.15 -5.16 -11.00
N PRO A 42 -19.21 -6.00 -10.55
CA PRO A 42 -19.10 -6.39 -9.14
C PRO A 42 -18.63 -5.26 -8.21
N VAL A 43 -17.94 -4.24 -8.76
CA VAL A 43 -17.49 -3.07 -8.00
C VAL A 43 -18.26 -1.85 -8.50
N ASN A 44 -19.03 -1.24 -7.60
CA ASN A 44 -19.87 -0.09 -7.96
C ASN A 44 -19.07 1.21 -8.10
N ASP A 45 -19.63 2.19 -8.83
CA ASP A 45 -18.98 3.47 -9.10
C ASP A 45 -18.65 4.26 -7.83
N SER A 46 -19.49 4.15 -6.79
CA SER A 46 -19.22 4.84 -5.53
C SER A 46 -17.96 4.32 -4.83
N THR A 47 -17.67 3.03 -4.93
CA THR A 47 -16.42 2.44 -4.42
C THR A 47 -15.21 2.91 -5.21
N MET A 48 -15.36 3.09 -6.52
CA MET A 48 -14.28 3.56 -7.40
C MET A 48 -13.97 5.04 -7.23
N THR A 49 -14.95 5.86 -6.85
CA THR A 49 -14.85 7.32 -6.82
C THR A 49 -14.75 7.91 -5.42
N LYS A 50 -15.18 7.17 -4.39
CA LYS A 50 -15.09 7.63 -3.00
C LYS A 50 -13.62 7.82 -2.60
N PRO A 51 -13.24 8.96 -2.00
CA PRO A 51 -11.91 9.14 -1.45
C PRO A 51 -11.58 8.05 -0.44
N PRO A 52 -10.38 7.42 -0.52
CA PRO A 52 -9.97 6.41 0.44
C PRO A 52 -9.97 6.95 1.87
N SER A 53 -10.50 6.15 2.79
CA SER A 53 -10.55 6.45 4.21
C SER A 53 -10.48 5.18 5.05
N ALA A 54 -9.76 5.24 6.15
CA ALA A 54 -9.77 4.17 7.16
C ALA A 54 -11.06 4.18 8.03
N GLU A 55 -11.89 5.23 7.91
CA GLU A 55 -13.16 5.39 8.63
C GLU A 55 -13.02 5.26 10.17
N LEU A 56 -11.89 5.69 10.72
CA LEU A 56 -11.60 5.63 12.15
C LEU A 56 -12.10 6.91 12.89
N ALA A 57 -12.40 7.96 12.15
CA ALA A 57 -12.93 9.22 12.66
C ALA A 57 -13.91 9.83 11.64
N PRO A 58 -14.86 10.70 12.09
CA PRO A 58 -15.73 11.44 11.18
C PRO A 58 -14.91 12.23 10.14
N ASP A 59 -15.35 12.20 8.89
CA ASP A 59 -14.78 12.93 7.74
C ASP A 59 -13.28 12.65 7.48
N GLN A 60 -12.70 11.61 8.11
CA GLN A 60 -11.31 11.22 7.90
C GLN A 60 -11.06 10.81 6.45
N ARG A 61 -9.92 11.26 5.89
CA ARG A 61 -9.40 10.84 4.59
C ARG A 61 -7.97 10.36 4.72
N ASP A 62 -7.56 9.44 3.89
CA ASP A 62 -6.19 8.92 3.90
C ASP A 62 -5.18 10.01 3.49
N ASP A 63 -5.59 10.91 2.58
CA ASP A 63 -4.79 12.05 2.11
C ASP A 63 -4.58 13.17 3.15
N ASP A 64 -5.27 13.13 4.30
CA ASP A 64 -4.98 14.02 5.43
C ASP A 64 -3.57 13.78 6.00
N THR A 65 -3.02 12.59 5.84
CA THR A 65 -1.73 12.19 6.46
C THR A 65 -0.80 11.43 5.54
N LEU A 66 -1.25 10.99 4.38
CA LEU A 66 -0.46 10.29 3.36
C LEU A 66 -0.37 11.17 2.11
N PRO A 67 0.69 11.05 1.32
CA PRO A 67 0.69 11.60 -0.03
C PRO A 67 -0.38 10.89 -0.89
N PRO A 68 -0.75 11.47 -2.05
CA PRO A 68 -1.59 10.78 -3.03
C PRO A 68 -1.07 9.37 -3.31
N TYR A 69 -1.98 8.41 -3.51
CA TYR A 69 -1.61 7.00 -3.62
C TYR A 69 -0.75 6.65 -4.83
N ASP A 70 -0.88 7.38 -5.93
CA ASP A 70 0.02 7.27 -7.08
C ASP A 70 1.47 7.56 -6.69
N VAL A 71 1.71 8.66 -5.99
CA VAL A 71 3.03 9.04 -5.45
C VAL A 71 3.51 8.05 -4.38
N LEU A 72 2.60 7.63 -3.48
CA LEU A 72 2.95 6.70 -2.40
C LEU A 72 3.40 5.34 -2.95
N ASP A 73 2.64 4.78 -3.88
CA ASP A 73 2.89 3.47 -4.47
C ASP A 73 4.22 3.46 -5.25
N GLU A 74 4.53 4.54 -5.98
CA GLU A 74 5.81 4.68 -6.69
C GLU A 74 7.00 4.74 -5.71
N ILE A 75 6.92 5.54 -4.64
CA ILE A 75 7.98 5.62 -3.61
C ILE A 75 8.19 4.25 -2.96
N LEU A 76 7.11 3.55 -2.62
CA LEU A 76 7.17 2.21 -2.04
C LEU A 76 7.75 1.19 -3.02
N GLY A 77 7.38 1.23 -4.29
CA GLY A 77 7.92 0.37 -5.34
C GLY A 77 9.43 0.54 -5.50
N PHE A 78 9.92 1.77 -5.60
CA PHE A 78 11.35 2.06 -5.65
C PHE A 78 12.10 1.54 -4.42
N HIS A 79 11.52 1.70 -3.25
CA HIS A 79 12.17 1.25 -2.02
C HIS A 79 12.15 -0.28 -1.86
N ILE A 80 10.97 -0.88 -2.00
CA ILE A 80 10.76 -2.30 -1.71
C ILE A 80 11.30 -3.19 -2.83
N GLU A 81 10.95 -2.89 -4.07
CA GLU A 81 11.28 -3.75 -5.20
C GLU A 81 12.67 -3.46 -5.77
N GLU A 82 13.03 -2.20 -5.95
CA GLU A 82 14.35 -1.81 -6.48
C GLU A 82 15.41 -1.66 -5.38
N GLY A 83 15.02 -1.59 -4.10
CA GLY A 83 15.95 -1.44 -2.98
C GLY A 83 16.60 -0.07 -2.86
N LEU A 84 15.97 0.98 -3.40
CA LEU A 84 16.52 2.33 -3.39
C LEU A 84 16.38 2.98 -2.01
N GLY A 85 17.41 3.73 -1.62
CA GLY A 85 17.39 4.58 -0.44
C GLY A 85 16.76 5.96 -0.72
N ALA A 86 16.49 6.73 0.35
CA ALA A 86 15.77 7.99 0.25
C ALA A 86 16.37 8.99 -0.75
N LYS A 87 17.71 9.11 -0.81
CA LYS A 87 18.39 10.01 -1.75
C LYS A 87 18.16 9.61 -3.21
N ALA A 88 18.32 8.33 -3.53
CA ALA A 88 18.14 7.82 -4.88
C ALA A 88 16.68 7.95 -5.35
N ILE A 89 15.71 7.80 -4.45
CA ILE A 89 14.29 8.03 -4.76
C ILE A 89 14.04 9.52 -5.00
N ALA A 90 14.61 10.40 -4.18
CA ALA A 90 14.47 11.85 -4.38
C ALA A 90 15.05 12.32 -5.74
N GLU A 91 16.15 11.71 -6.19
CA GLU A 91 16.74 11.95 -7.50
C GLU A 91 15.83 11.56 -8.69
N ARG A 92 14.78 10.74 -8.44
CA ARG A 92 13.74 10.41 -9.42
C ARG A 92 12.65 11.49 -9.54
N GLY A 93 12.75 12.59 -8.78
CA GLY A 93 11.85 13.75 -8.88
C GLY A 93 10.93 13.94 -7.68
N TYR A 94 11.13 13.21 -6.58
CA TYR A 94 10.34 13.32 -5.35
C TYR A 94 11.00 14.27 -4.35
N GLU A 95 10.20 14.99 -3.58
CA GLU A 95 10.72 15.79 -2.47
C GLU A 95 11.39 14.89 -1.42
N TYR A 96 12.64 15.16 -1.07
CA TYR A 96 13.40 14.33 -0.14
C TYR A 96 12.72 14.17 1.24
N ALA A 97 12.14 15.26 1.77
CA ALA A 97 11.44 15.21 3.06
C ALA A 97 10.20 14.31 3.00
N LEU A 98 9.47 14.33 1.89
CA LEU A 98 8.33 13.43 1.67
C LEU A 98 8.79 11.97 1.64
N VAL A 99 9.81 11.64 0.87
CA VAL A 99 10.37 10.29 0.79
C VAL A 99 10.78 9.78 2.17
N VAL A 100 11.54 10.59 2.92
CA VAL A 100 11.96 10.24 4.29
C VAL A 100 10.76 9.98 5.18
N SER A 101 9.71 10.79 5.11
CA SER A 101 8.50 10.61 5.93
C SER A 101 7.77 9.30 5.61
N VAL A 102 7.68 8.94 4.33
CA VAL A 102 7.08 7.68 3.88
C VAL A 102 7.88 6.48 4.39
N LEU A 103 9.21 6.49 4.23
CA LEU A 103 10.06 5.38 4.67
C LEU A 103 10.08 5.22 6.19
N GLN A 104 10.08 6.32 6.95
CA GLN A 104 9.95 6.28 8.40
C GLN A 104 8.62 5.69 8.85
N ARG A 105 7.52 6.06 8.18
CA ARG A 105 6.19 5.51 8.47
C ARG A 105 6.12 4.01 8.13
N LEU A 106 6.71 3.60 7.01
CA LEU A 106 6.81 2.20 6.62
C LEU A 106 7.53 1.36 7.70
N GLU A 107 8.70 1.84 8.15
CA GLU A 107 9.48 1.18 9.20
C GLU A 107 8.74 1.13 10.55
N ALA A 108 8.10 2.22 10.95
CA ALA A 108 7.34 2.28 12.20
C ALA A 108 6.15 1.29 12.23
N ASN A 109 5.63 0.92 11.07
CA ASN A 109 4.53 -0.05 10.92
C ASN A 109 4.99 -1.48 10.61
N GLU A 110 6.28 -1.77 10.68
CA GLU A 110 6.83 -3.11 10.42
C GLU A 110 6.14 -4.21 11.23
N HIS A 111 5.82 -3.95 12.49
CA HIS A 111 5.12 -4.87 13.37
C HIS A 111 3.76 -5.33 12.80
N LYS A 112 3.08 -4.50 12.03
CA LYS A 112 1.80 -4.87 11.38
C LYS A 112 2.04 -5.88 10.26
N ARG A 113 3.09 -5.72 9.46
CA ARG A 113 3.44 -6.69 8.42
C ARG A 113 3.79 -8.06 8.98
N TRP A 114 4.45 -8.11 10.15
CA TRP A 114 4.76 -9.37 10.81
C TRP A 114 3.53 -10.17 11.21
N GLN A 115 2.41 -9.51 11.43
CA GLN A 115 1.15 -10.10 11.83
C GLN A 115 0.18 -10.36 10.66
N MET A 116 0.52 -9.88 9.48
CA MET A 116 -0.31 -10.06 8.28
C MET A 116 -0.40 -11.53 7.89
N ALA A 117 -1.61 -11.98 7.53
CA ALA A 117 -1.82 -13.30 6.96
C ALA A 117 -1.03 -13.46 5.64
N PRO A 118 -0.70 -14.69 5.24
CA PRO A 118 0.00 -14.93 3.98
C PRO A 118 -0.74 -14.33 2.78
N ALA A 119 0.00 -13.65 1.92
CA ALA A 119 -0.50 -13.08 0.67
C ALA A 119 0.08 -13.84 -0.54
N PRO A 120 -0.66 -14.03 -1.63
CA PRO A 120 -0.08 -14.45 -2.91
C PRO A 120 0.98 -13.45 -3.35
N ARG A 121 2.12 -13.95 -3.80
CA ARG A 121 3.17 -13.08 -4.35
C ARG A 121 2.80 -12.67 -5.77
N VAL A 122 2.69 -11.37 -6.01
CA VAL A 122 2.45 -10.77 -7.33
C VAL A 122 3.55 -9.76 -7.72
N SER A 123 4.19 -9.15 -6.72
CA SER A 123 5.32 -8.24 -6.93
C SER A 123 6.67 -8.98 -7.05
N SER A 124 7.70 -8.28 -7.50
CA SER A 124 9.06 -8.83 -7.58
C SER A 124 9.62 -9.21 -6.20
N ARG A 125 9.20 -8.50 -5.16
CA ARG A 125 9.60 -8.71 -3.77
C ARG A 125 8.38 -8.61 -2.86
N ALA A 126 7.75 -9.75 -2.56
CA ALA A 126 6.50 -9.83 -1.80
C ALA A 126 6.53 -9.00 -0.52
N PHE A 127 5.56 -8.09 -0.36
CA PHE A 127 5.49 -7.12 0.72
C PHE A 127 5.43 -7.75 2.12
N GLY A 128 4.78 -8.91 2.26
CA GLY A 128 4.68 -9.62 3.55
C GLY A 128 5.96 -10.36 3.90
N GLN A 129 6.24 -11.48 3.23
CA GLN A 129 7.33 -12.39 3.59
C GLN A 129 8.62 -12.17 2.79
N GLY A 130 8.54 -11.53 1.63
CA GLY A 130 9.68 -11.30 0.74
C GLY A 130 10.58 -10.13 1.16
N TRP A 131 10.08 -9.26 2.00
CA TRP A 131 10.79 -8.07 2.48
C TRP A 131 10.36 -7.74 3.91
N ARG A 132 11.31 -7.82 4.85
CA ARG A 132 11.08 -7.54 6.28
C ARG A 132 12.24 -6.79 6.87
N HIS A 133 11.94 -5.88 7.80
CA HIS A 133 12.92 -5.22 8.66
C HIS A 133 12.88 -5.81 10.07
N PRO A 134 14.00 -5.73 10.83
CA PRO A 134 13.99 -6.03 12.24
C PRO A 134 13.02 -5.08 12.98
N LEU A 135 12.14 -5.63 13.83
CA LEU A 135 11.13 -4.84 14.57
C LEU A 135 11.73 -3.75 15.46
N ALA A 136 12.93 -3.94 15.94
CA ALA A 136 13.64 -2.99 16.80
C ALA A 136 14.60 -2.06 16.02
N SER A 137 14.59 -2.15 14.69
CA SER A 137 15.41 -1.27 13.85
C SER A 137 14.89 0.17 13.93
N ARG A 138 15.81 1.12 13.97
CA ARG A 138 15.54 2.55 13.80
C ARG A 138 16.57 3.10 12.83
N HIS A 139 16.21 3.14 11.57
CA HIS A 139 17.10 3.67 10.55
C HIS A 139 16.98 5.20 10.48
N ASP A 140 18.13 5.88 10.40
CA ASP A 140 18.15 7.33 10.17
C ASP A 140 18.15 7.60 8.66
N TRP A 141 16.99 7.71 8.07
CA TRP A 141 16.79 7.97 6.63
C TRP A 141 17.32 9.32 6.15
N ARG A 142 17.77 10.19 7.07
CA ARG A 142 18.34 11.52 6.76
C ARG A 142 19.84 11.46 6.44
N ARG A 143 20.48 10.33 6.62
CA ARG A 143 21.93 10.14 6.38
C ARG A 143 22.25 9.65 4.98
#